data_d9d5dc16fab217605669d4488c9bed26
#
_entry.id   d9d5dc16fab217605669d4488c9bed26
#
_cell.length_a   1.000
_cell.length_b   1.000
_cell.length_c   1.000
_cell.angle_alpha   90.00
_cell.angle_beta   90.00
_cell.angle_gamma   90.00
#
_symmetry.space_group_name_H-M   'P 1'
#
loop_
_entity.id
_entity.type
_entity.pdbx_description
1 polymer ?
#
loop_
_entity_poly.entity_id
_entity_poly.type
_entity_poly.pdbx_seq_one_letter_code
_entity_poly.pdbx_strand_id
1 'polypeptide(L)'
;MVKVAKFVVIINDNVVWMENKAIQFYSDLFGQKALGEKYVEEHLSHQKLFKIQNDFSVEMLMVYDGDNPLSFMKLNSSRLSNQNLGANKAIGIEHIVYFNPDEAEALFKRAEEVATQRKHDLIWVKVLAIDAALIEVLQSLNYKKFDFEEITSEEPHKELIYFRKSV
;
A
#
# COMPACT_ATOMS: atom_id res chain seq x y z
N MET A 1 5.22 -0.81 23.79
CA MET A 1 4.70 -1.63 22.68
C MET A 1 5.48 -1.28 21.41
N VAL A 2 6.17 -2.24 20.82
CA VAL A 2 6.97 -2.01 19.62
C VAL A 2 6.25 -2.61 18.41
N LYS A 3 5.95 -1.76 17.44
CA LYS A 3 5.32 -2.19 16.18
C LYS A 3 6.42 -2.36 15.13
N VAL A 4 6.54 -3.55 14.58
CA VAL A 4 7.61 -3.93 13.65
C VAL A 4 7.02 -4.33 12.30
N ALA A 5 7.54 -3.74 11.21
CA ALA A 5 7.14 -4.10 9.86
C ALA A 5 8.07 -5.19 9.31
N LYS A 6 7.48 -6.26 8.78
CA LYS A 6 8.19 -7.42 8.24
C LYS A 6 7.59 -7.85 6.91
N PHE A 7 8.41 -8.42 6.04
CA PHE A 7 7.90 -9.12 4.87
C PHE A 7 7.13 -10.36 5.27
N VAL A 8 6.04 -10.62 4.58
CA VAL A 8 5.22 -11.82 4.82
C VAL A 8 4.95 -12.55 3.52
N VAL A 9 4.81 -13.87 3.62
CA VAL A 9 4.35 -14.72 2.55
C VAL A 9 2.84 -14.93 2.74
N ILE A 10 2.08 -14.82 1.65
CA ILE A 10 0.63 -15.02 1.71
C ILE A 10 0.35 -16.52 1.76
N ILE A 11 -0.26 -16.96 2.86
CA ILE A 11 -0.58 -18.36 3.14
C ILE A 11 -2.01 -18.46 3.70
N ASN A 12 -2.52 -19.66 3.85
CA ASN A 12 -3.87 -19.88 4.41
C ASN A 12 -4.04 -19.26 5.80
N ASP A 13 -2.97 -19.21 6.60
CA ASP A 13 -3.04 -18.70 7.97
C ASP A 13 -3.25 -17.17 8.04
N ASN A 14 -2.82 -16.42 7.02
CA ASN A 14 -2.93 -14.96 7.06
C ASN A 14 -3.84 -14.35 5.99
N VAL A 15 -4.13 -15.06 4.90
CA VAL A 15 -4.87 -14.50 3.77
C VAL A 15 -6.29 -14.08 4.14
N VAL A 16 -6.98 -14.86 4.94
CA VAL A 16 -8.35 -14.54 5.39
C VAL A 16 -8.34 -13.32 6.31
N TRP A 17 -7.36 -13.24 7.20
CA TRP A 17 -7.16 -12.07 8.06
C TRP A 17 -6.93 -10.82 7.22
N MET A 18 -6.05 -10.89 6.21
CA MET A 18 -5.75 -9.76 5.34
C MET A 18 -7.00 -9.29 4.58
N GLU A 19 -7.77 -10.21 4.00
CA GLU A 19 -9.00 -9.86 3.30
C GLU A 19 -10.00 -9.19 4.22
N ASN A 20 -10.23 -9.75 5.41
CA ASN A 20 -11.19 -9.20 6.37
C ASN A 20 -10.76 -7.82 6.88
N LYS A 21 -9.48 -7.61 7.13
CA LYS A 21 -8.97 -6.30 7.54
C LYS A 21 -9.07 -5.28 6.43
N ALA A 22 -8.82 -5.68 5.19
CA ALA A 22 -9.01 -4.81 4.03
C ALA A 22 -10.48 -4.40 3.89
N ILE A 23 -11.42 -5.33 4.04
CA ILE A 23 -12.86 -5.02 4.00
C ILE A 23 -13.20 -4.00 5.10
N GLN A 24 -12.73 -4.21 6.32
CA GLN A 24 -12.96 -3.28 7.42
C GLN A 24 -12.40 -1.89 7.11
N PHE A 25 -11.15 -1.82 6.66
CA PHE A 25 -10.47 -0.57 6.36
C PHE A 25 -11.19 0.21 5.25
N TYR A 26 -11.45 -0.42 4.11
CA TYR A 26 -12.05 0.27 2.97
C TYR A 26 -13.53 0.58 3.19
N SER A 27 -14.26 -0.26 3.94
CA SER A 27 -15.65 0.04 4.31
C SER A 27 -15.73 1.31 5.16
N ASP A 28 -14.84 1.45 6.13
CA ASP A 28 -14.77 2.64 6.98
C ASP A 28 -14.33 3.87 6.17
N LEU A 29 -13.34 3.70 5.30
CA LEU A 29 -12.82 4.79 4.49
C LEU A 29 -13.88 5.33 3.52
N PHE A 30 -14.61 4.43 2.85
CA PHE A 30 -15.64 4.82 1.88
C PHE A 30 -16.98 5.17 2.54
N GLY A 31 -17.15 4.87 3.82
CA GLY A 31 -18.38 5.13 4.54
C GLY A 31 -19.53 4.19 4.22
N GLN A 32 -19.29 3.12 3.45
CA GLN A 32 -20.30 2.11 3.10
C GLN A 32 -19.64 0.74 3.00
N LYS A 33 -20.23 -0.24 3.67
CA LYS A 33 -19.72 -1.62 3.67
C LYS A 33 -19.71 -2.23 2.27
N ALA A 34 -20.77 -2.01 1.50
CA ALA A 34 -20.88 -2.55 0.14
C ALA A 34 -19.76 -2.06 -0.77
N LEU A 35 -19.36 -0.80 -0.64
CA LEU A 35 -18.26 -0.23 -1.44
C LEU A 35 -16.91 -0.83 -1.02
N GLY A 36 -16.69 -1.02 0.27
CA GLY A 36 -15.48 -1.65 0.77
C GLY A 36 -15.35 -3.09 0.33
N GLU A 37 -16.43 -3.87 0.43
CA GLU A 37 -16.44 -5.26 -0.01
C GLU A 37 -16.16 -5.38 -1.51
N LYS A 38 -16.78 -4.51 -2.32
CA LYS A 38 -16.56 -4.51 -3.76
C LYS A 38 -15.11 -4.17 -4.11
N TYR A 39 -14.54 -3.17 -3.47
CA TYR A 39 -13.16 -2.78 -3.70
C TYR A 39 -12.19 -3.93 -3.37
N VAL A 40 -12.40 -4.60 -2.25
CA VAL A 40 -11.56 -5.73 -1.84
C VAL A 40 -11.74 -6.93 -2.77
N GLU A 41 -12.96 -7.20 -3.22
CA GLU A 41 -13.21 -8.25 -4.22
C GLU A 41 -12.41 -8.01 -5.50
N GLU A 42 -12.33 -6.76 -5.94
CA GLU A 42 -11.59 -6.38 -7.14
C GLU A 42 -10.07 -6.42 -6.98
N HIS A 43 -9.54 -6.15 -5.78
CA HIS A 43 -8.11 -5.89 -5.57
C HIS A 43 -7.42 -6.78 -4.54
N LEU A 44 -8.10 -7.17 -3.47
CA LEU A 44 -7.48 -7.78 -2.28
C LEU A 44 -8.24 -9.00 -1.74
N SER A 45 -9.08 -9.63 -2.55
CA SER A 45 -9.71 -10.89 -2.17
C SER A 45 -8.63 -11.95 -1.94
N HIS A 46 -8.96 -13.03 -1.21
CA HIS A 46 -7.99 -14.10 -0.99
C HIS A 46 -7.48 -14.71 -2.29
N GLN A 47 -8.33 -14.80 -3.32
CA GLN A 47 -7.90 -15.28 -4.65
C GLN A 47 -6.89 -14.31 -5.29
N LYS A 48 -7.14 -13.01 -5.20
CA LYS A 48 -6.24 -11.98 -5.71
C LYS A 48 -4.92 -11.96 -4.95
N LEU A 49 -4.97 -12.10 -3.62
CA LEU A 49 -3.78 -12.15 -2.78
C LEU A 49 -2.91 -13.37 -3.10
N PHE A 50 -3.51 -14.55 -3.29
CA PHE A 50 -2.74 -15.74 -3.70
C PHE A 50 -2.14 -15.58 -5.08
N LYS A 51 -2.84 -14.90 -6.00
CA LYS A 51 -2.31 -14.63 -7.34
C LYS A 51 -1.10 -13.71 -7.29
N ILE A 52 -1.14 -12.69 -6.43
CA ILE A 52 -0.01 -11.77 -6.20
C ILE A 52 1.22 -12.53 -5.74
N GLN A 53 1.06 -13.57 -4.93
CA GLN A 53 2.15 -14.37 -4.38
C GLN A 53 3.05 -14.98 -5.47
N ASN A 54 2.52 -15.20 -6.66
CA ASN A 54 3.27 -15.77 -7.79
C ASN A 54 4.02 -14.73 -8.62
N ASP A 55 3.85 -13.44 -8.31
CA ASP A 55 4.54 -12.36 -9.00
C ASP A 55 5.79 -11.95 -8.20
N PHE A 56 6.98 -12.22 -8.75
CA PHE A 56 8.24 -11.93 -8.08
C PHE A 56 8.50 -10.44 -7.87
N SER A 57 7.80 -9.56 -8.60
CA SER A 57 7.96 -8.11 -8.43
C SER A 57 7.06 -7.55 -7.31
N VAL A 58 6.21 -8.37 -6.71
CA VAL A 58 5.27 -7.95 -5.67
C VAL A 58 5.63 -8.58 -4.33
N GLU A 59 5.66 -7.75 -3.30
CA GLU A 59 5.91 -8.19 -1.92
C GLU A 59 4.93 -7.49 -0.97
N MET A 60 4.66 -8.15 0.16
CA MET A 60 3.79 -7.60 1.20
C MET A 60 4.60 -7.32 2.45
N LEU A 61 4.44 -6.11 2.99
CA LEU A 61 4.92 -5.77 4.33
C LEU A 61 3.74 -5.79 5.30
N MET A 62 3.97 -6.31 6.50
CA MET A 62 2.95 -6.37 7.55
C MET A 62 3.53 -5.88 8.86
N VAL A 63 2.76 -5.08 9.58
CA VAL A 63 3.14 -4.59 10.91
C VAL A 63 2.62 -5.55 11.95
N TYR A 64 3.50 -5.90 12.87
CA TYR A 64 3.19 -6.76 14.02
C TYR A 64 3.45 -6.04 15.35
N ASP A 65 2.61 -6.34 16.31
CA ASP A 65 2.89 -6.10 17.72
C ASP A 65 3.09 -7.48 18.36
N GLY A 66 4.36 -7.86 18.58
CA GLY A 66 4.69 -9.23 18.93
C GLY A 66 4.28 -10.17 17.79
N ASP A 67 3.39 -11.11 18.08
CA ASP A 67 2.85 -12.05 17.09
C ASP A 67 1.51 -11.60 16.48
N ASN A 68 1.00 -10.42 16.88
CA ASN A 68 -0.28 -9.91 16.44
C ASN A 68 -0.12 -9.05 15.19
N PRO A 69 -0.67 -9.45 14.03
CA PRO A 69 -0.66 -8.60 12.85
C PRO A 69 -1.64 -7.43 13.02
N LEU A 70 -1.25 -6.25 12.54
CA LEU A 70 -2.03 -5.02 12.70
C LEU A 70 -2.42 -4.38 11.36
N SER A 71 -1.51 -4.34 10.40
CA SER A 71 -1.68 -3.62 9.15
C SER A 71 -0.77 -4.20 8.09
N PHE A 72 -1.00 -3.83 6.82
CA PHE A 72 -0.14 -4.29 5.74
C PHE A 72 -0.17 -3.34 4.55
N MET A 73 0.82 -3.48 3.65
CA MET A 73 0.82 -2.79 2.37
C MET A 73 1.55 -3.60 1.30
N LYS A 74 1.24 -3.30 0.05
CA LYS A 74 1.78 -3.97 -1.13
C LYS A 74 2.88 -3.13 -1.77
N LEU A 75 4.04 -3.75 -2.01
CA LEU A 75 5.15 -3.16 -2.76
C LEU A 75 5.24 -3.81 -4.13
N ASN A 76 5.50 -3.00 -5.15
CA ASN A 76 5.65 -3.48 -6.51
C ASN A 76 6.90 -2.85 -7.14
N SER A 77 7.88 -3.69 -7.49
CA SER A 77 9.13 -3.26 -8.11
C SER A 77 9.12 -3.42 -9.64
N SER A 78 7.99 -3.83 -10.23
CA SER A 78 7.86 -3.90 -11.67
C SER A 78 7.94 -2.51 -12.29
N ARG A 79 8.36 -2.43 -13.55
CA ARG A 79 8.39 -1.16 -14.27
C ARG A 79 6.98 -0.68 -14.54
N LEU A 80 6.77 0.62 -14.39
CA LEU A 80 5.52 1.24 -14.82
C LEU A 80 5.44 1.22 -16.35
N SER A 81 4.23 1.09 -16.87
CA SER A 81 3.98 1.19 -18.31
C SER A 81 4.35 2.57 -18.86
N ASN A 82 4.22 3.60 -18.02
CA ASN A 82 4.65 4.96 -18.30
C ASN A 82 5.91 5.25 -17.50
N GLN A 83 7.02 5.54 -18.16
CA GLN A 83 8.34 5.68 -17.56
C GLN A 83 8.69 7.11 -17.10
N ASN A 84 7.71 8.01 -17.02
CA ASN A 84 7.97 9.43 -16.75
C ASN A 84 8.12 9.76 -15.25
N LEU A 85 8.86 8.94 -14.51
CA LEU A 85 9.15 9.20 -13.12
C LEU A 85 10.49 9.90 -12.88
N GLY A 86 11.35 9.95 -13.90
CA GLY A 86 12.70 10.48 -13.74
C GLY A 86 13.61 9.59 -12.90
N ALA A 87 13.27 8.30 -12.77
CA ALA A 87 14.01 7.35 -11.97
C ALA A 87 14.52 6.18 -12.81
N ASN A 88 15.64 5.59 -12.40
CA ASN A 88 16.19 4.40 -13.05
C ASN A 88 15.63 3.11 -12.45
N LYS A 89 15.36 3.10 -11.14
CA LYS A 89 14.88 1.93 -10.44
C LYS A 89 13.90 2.36 -9.35
N ALA A 90 12.63 2.49 -9.72
CA ALA A 90 11.57 2.89 -8.80
C ALA A 90 10.91 1.68 -8.14
N ILE A 91 10.32 1.90 -6.97
CA ILE A 91 9.43 0.94 -6.31
C ILE A 91 8.10 1.63 -6.05
N GLY A 92 7.00 0.96 -6.37
CA GLY A 92 5.65 1.47 -6.16
C GLY A 92 5.02 0.87 -4.91
N ILE A 93 4.21 1.65 -4.23
CA ILE A 93 3.44 1.22 -3.06
C ILE A 93 1.97 1.47 -3.33
N GLU A 94 1.14 0.49 -3.03
CA GLU A 94 -0.31 0.61 -3.15
C GLU A 94 -1.02 -0.29 -2.14
N HIS A 95 -2.31 -0.07 -1.95
CA HIS A 95 -3.15 -0.86 -1.03
C HIS A 95 -2.59 -0.89 0.39
N ILE A 96 -2.51 0.29 1.00
CA ILE A 96 -2.05 0.45 2.38
C ILE A 96 -3.27 0.30 3.30
N VAL A 97 -3.32 -0.79 4.06
CA VAL A 97 -4.38 -1.10 5.02
C VAL A 97 -3.81 -0.89 6.42
N TYR A 98 -4.28 0.14 7.11
CA TYR A 98 -3.78 0.52 8.41
C TYR A 98 -4.94 1.05 9.28
N PHE A 99 -4.76 1.04 10.59
CA PHE A 99 -5.81 1.48 11.53
C PHE A 99 -5.35 2.61 12.43
N ASN A 100 -4.04 2.79 12.56
CA ASN A 100 -3.44 3.92 13.26
C ASN A 100 -2.32 4.53 12.42
N PRO A 101 -2.13 5.86 12.46
CA PRO A 101 -1.09 6.52 11.66
C PRO A 101 0.33 5.97 11.91
N ASP A 102 0.64 5.54 13.14
CA ASP A 102 1.96 4.98 13.47
C ASP A 102 2.22 3.65 12.75
N GLU A 103 1.18 2.89 12.40
CA GLU A 103 1.32 1.68 11.59
C GLU A 103 1.74 2.04 10.17
N ALA A 104 1.07 3.02 9.56
CA ALA A 104 1.44 3.50 8.24
C ALA A 104 2.87 4.03 8.24
N GLU A 105 3.24 4.81 9.25
CA GLU A 105 4.59 5.33 9.39
C GLU A 105 5.63 4.20 9.46
N ALA A 106 5.36 3.16 10.24
CA ALA A 106 6.26 2.00 10.35
C ALA A 106 6.41 1.28 9.00
N LEU A 107 5.32 1.13 8.25
CA LEU A 107 5.36 0.53 6.92
C LEU A 107 6.25 1.33 5.96
N PHE A 108 6.05 2.64 5.90
CA PHE A 108 6.83 3.49 4.99
C PHE A 108 8.31 3.57 5.38
N LYS A 109 8.62 3.64 6.67
CA LYS A 109 10.01 3.63 7.12
C LYS A 109 10.71 2.33 6.73
N ARG A 110 10.04 1.20 6.88
CA ARG A 110 10.60 -0.09 6.46
C ARG A 110 10.77 -0.15 4.94
N ALA A 111 9.80 0.34 4.18
CA ALA A 111 9.90 0.40 2.73
C ALA A 111 11.10 1.25 2.27
N GLU A 112 11.36 2.36 2.95
CA GLU A 112 12.51 3.22 2.64
C GLU A 112 13.83 2.51 2.93
N GLU A 113 13.93 1.78 4.05
CA GLU A 113 15.10 0.97 4.36
C GLU A 113 15.35 -0.08 3.26
N VAL A 114 14.30 -0.80 2.87
CA VAL A 114 14.39 -1.83 1.83
C VAL A 114 14.79 -1.22 0.49
N ALA A 115 14.19 -0.11 0.13
CA ALA A 115 14.50 0.59 -1.12
C ALA A 115 15.97 1.00 -1.17
N THR A 116 16.50 1.55 -0.08
CA THR A 116 17.90 1.93 0.04
C THR A 116 18.81 0.71 -0.06
N GLN A 117 18.51 -0.36 0.67
CA GLN A 117 19.29 -1.60 0.65
C GLN A 117 19.36 -2.23 -0.74
N ARG A 118 18.27 -2.17 -1.48
CA ARG A 118 18.14 -2.74 -2.83
C ARG A 118 18.52 -1.76 -3.94
N LYS A 119 18.98 -0.56 -3.58
CA LYS A 119 19.43 0.49 -4.51
C LYS A 119 18.34 1.01 -5.44
N HIS A 120 17.11 1.08 -4.95
CA HIS A 120 16.07 1.86 -5.61
C HIS A 120 16.37 3.35 -5.42
N ASP A 121 16.02 4.16 -6.42
CA ASP A 121 16.27 5.60 -6.38
C ASP A 121 15.00 6.43 -6.14
N LEU A 122 13.84 5.81 -6.20
CA LEU A 122 12.55 6.48 -6.00
C LEU A 122 11.52 5.54 -5.40
N ILE A 123 10.74 6.04 -4.45
CA ILE A 123 9.49 5.42 -4.01
C ILE A 123 8.34 6.28 -4.51
N TRP A 124 7.35 5.67 -5.13
CA TRP A 124 6.11 6.35 -5.51
C TRP A 124 4.92 5.60 -4.91
N VAL A 125 3.85 6.33 -4.58
CA VAL A 125 2.72 5.81 -3.83
C VAL A 125 1.41 6.18 -4.51
N LYS A 126 0.54 5.20 -4.71
CA LYS A 126 -0.84 5.41 -5.13
C LYS A 126 -1.70 5.57 -3.88
N VAL A 127 -2.38 6.70 -3.77
CA VAL A 127 -3.17 7.03 -2.59
C VAL A 127 -4.59 7.36 -3.02
N LEU A 128 -5.57 6.83 -2.29
CA LEU A 128 -6.95 7.27 -2.47
C LEU A 128 -7.08 8.70 -1.96
N ALA A 129 -7.63 9.60 -2.78
CA ALA A 129 -7.71 11.02 -2.45
C ALA A 129 -8.48 11.29 -1.15
N ILE A 130 -9.41 10.41 -0.79
CA ILE A 130 -10.20 10.52 0.44
C ILE A 130 -9.47 10.06 1.70
N ASP A 131 -8.30 9.44 1.56
CA ASP A 131 -7.52 8.95 2.71
C ASP A 131 -6.65 10.08 3.30
N ALA A 132 -7.30 11.00 3.99
CA ALA A 132 -6.65 12.18 4.54
C ALA A 132 -5.56 11.85 5.56
N ALA A 133 -5.77 10.83 6.38
CA ALA A 133 -4.79 10.44 7.40
C ALA A 133 -3.51 9.92 6.77
N LEU A 134 -3.61 9.13 5.71
CA LEU A 134 -2.44 8.64 4.98
C LEU A 134 -1.69 9.79 4.31
N ILE A 135 -2.42 10.74 3.71
CA ILE A 135 -1.80 11.92 3.09
C ILE A 135 -0.97 12.69 4.12
N GLU A 136 -1.49 12.88 5.34
CA GLU A 136 -0.74 13.55 6.40
C GLU A 136 0.54 12.79 6.77
N VAL A 137 0.46 11.46 6.88
CA VAL A 137 1.65 10.63 7.15
C VAL A 137 2.69 10.82 6.06
N LEU A 138 2.29 10.75 4.79
CA LEU A 138 3.20 10.91 3.67
C LEU A 138 3.86 12.29 3.66
N GLN A 139 3.10 13.34 3.92
CA GLN A 139 3.64 14.69 4.01
C GLN A 139 4.66 14.81 5.15
N SER A 140 4.36 14.21 6.31
CA SER A 140 5.28 14.22 7.45
C SER A 140 6.58 13.46 7.16
N LEU A 141 6.56 12.50 6.26
CA LEU A 141 7.74 11.73 5.85
C LEU A 141 8.41 12.31 4.60
N ASN A 142 8.03 13.53 4.21
CA ASN A 142 8.62 14.29 3.08
C ASN A 142 8.30 13.71 1.71
N TYR A 143 7.21 12.97 1.56
CA TYR A 143 6.69 12.62 0.26
C TYR A 143 6.01 13.83 -0.36
N LYS A 144 6.16 13.98 -1.68
CA LYS A 144 5.57 15.11 -2.41
C LYS A 144 4.61 14.62 -3.47
N LYS A 145 3.49 15.31 -3.59
CA LYS A 145 2.50 15.03 -4.61
C LYS A 145 3.10 15.29 -5.99
N PHE A 146 2.79 14.42 -6.96
CA PHE A 146 3.17 14.61 -8.35
C PHE A 146 2.04 14.17 -9.26
N ASP A 147 2.05 14.68 -10.48
CA ASP A 147 1.08 14.31 -11.49
C ASP A 147 1.57 13.06 -12.24
N PHE A 148 0.66 12.11 -12.40
CA PHE A 148 0.91 10.88 -13.12
C PHE A 148 -0.26 10.65 -14.09
N GLU A 149 0.04 10.27 -15.32
CA GLU A 149 -0.99 10.01 -16.32
C GLU A 149 -1.74 8.73 -15.98
N GLU A 150 -2.99 8.91 -15.55
CA GLU A 150 -3.88 7.78 -15.29
C GLU A 150 -5.30 8.09 -15.70
N ILE A 151 -6.05 7.02 -15.96
CA ILE A 151 -7.48 7.12 -16.23
C ILE A 151 -8.17 7.50 -14.92
N THR A 152 -8.85 8.65 -14.92
CA THR A 152 -9.62 9.09 -13.77
C THR A 152 -10.80 8.15 -13.56
N SER A 153 -10.98 7.67 -12.33
CA SER A 153 -12.13 6.87 -11.99
C SER A 153 -13.42 7.71 -12.02
N GLU A 154 -14.50 7.15 -12.58
CA GLU A 154 -15.83 7.77 -12.54
C GLU A 154 -16.43 7.73 -11.13
N GLU A 155 -15.89 6.87 -10.25
CA GLU A 155 -16.36 6.72 -8.88
C GLU A 155 -15.52 7.60 -7.95
N PRO A 156 -16.11 8.66 -7.32
CA PRO A 156 -15.31 9.62 -6.51
C PRO A 156 -14.51 8.99 -5.39
N HIS A 157 -15.01 7.93 -4.74
CA HIS A 157 -14.31 7.28 -3.65
C HIS A 157 -13.05 6.53 -4.10
N LYS A 158 -12.90 6.28 -5.40
CA LYS A 158 -11.73 5.60 -5.98
C LYS A 158 -10.75 6.57 -6.64
N GLU A 159 -10.97 7.88 -6.52
CA GLU A 159 -10.05 8.87 -7.08
C GLU A 159 -8.67 8.69 -6.46
N LEU A 160 -7.65 8.65 -7.31
CA LEU A 160 -6.27 8.45 -6.90
C LEU A 160 -5.45 9.73 -7.00
N ILE A 161 -4.54 9.90 -6.06
CA ILE A 161 -3.48 10.88 -6.13
C ILE A 161 -2.14 10.17 -5.92
N TYR A 162 -1.06 10.81 -6.32
CA TYR A 162 0.26 10.19 -6.34
C TYR A 162 1.25 11.00 -5.54
N PHE A 163 2.07 10.29 -4.77
CA PHE A 163 3.17 10.87 -4.00
C PHE A 163 4.46 10.17 -4.36
N ARG A 164 5.58 10.86 -4.21
CA ARG A 164 6.90 10.28 -4.43
C ARG A 164 7.94 10.87 -3.50
N LYS A 165 9.03 10.11 -3.32
CA LYS A 165 10.17 10.51 -2.53
C LYS A 165 11.42 9.87 -3.13
N SER A 166 12.47 10.66 -3.35
CA SER A 166 13.79 10.13 -3.73
C SER A 166 14.44 9.44 -2.53
N VAL A 167 15.05 8.33 -2.76
CA VAL A 167 15.69 7.53 -1.70
C VAL A 167 17.15 7.21 -2.01
#